data_0ca8d43c833aae451323efeea6f18672
#
_entry.id   0ca8d43c833aae451323efeea6f18672
#
_cell.length_a   1.000
_cell.length_b   1.000
_cell.length_c   1.000
_cell.angle_alpha   90.00
_cell.angle_beta   90.00
_cell.angle_gamma   90.00
#
_symmetry.space_group_name_H-M   'P 1'
#
loop_
_entity.id
_entity.type
_entity.pdbx_description
1 polymer ?
#
loop_
_entity_poly.entity_id
_entity_poly.type
_entity_poly.pdbx_seq_one_letter_code
_entity_poly.pdbx_strand_id
1 'polypeptide(L)' 'MIFPEAGYTPANLRALLASAGLTQQAAANLIGVDGRTVRKWVADVDSASHRDMPLHRWLQLLAAVATL' A
#
# COMPACT_ATOMS: atom_id res chain seq x y z
N MET A 1 -14.76 3.81 -2.03
CA MET A 1 -14.04 3.64 -0.75
C MET A 1 -13.59 4.98 -0.20
N ILE A 2 -13.74 5.21 1.10
CA ILE A 2 -13.29 6.44 1.76
C ILE A 2 -12.01 6.12 2.53
N PHE A 3 -10.92 6.83 2.21
CA PHE A 3 -9.66 6.66 2.90
C PHE A 3 -9.61 7.51 4.18
N PRO A 4 -8.92 7.03 5.24
CA PRO A 4 -8.82 7.78 6.51
C PRO A 4 -8.04 9.09 6.40
N GLU A 5 -7.18 9.23 5.39
CA GLU A 5 -6.33 10.40 5.20
C GLU A 5 -6.32 10.81 3.73
N ALA A 6 -5.75 11.97 3.44
CA ALA A 6 -5.49 12.37 2.07
C ALA A 6 -4.16 11.78 1.57
N GLY A 7 -4.14 11.34 0.31
CA GLY A 7 -2.92 10.85 -0.33
C GLY A 7 -2.57 9.39 -0.04
N TYR A 8 -1.32 9.05 -0.25
CA TYR A 8 -0.83 7.67 -0.17
C TYR A 8 -0.02 7.45 1.11
N THR A 9 -0.68 7.59 2.24
CA THR A 9 -0.08 7.40 3.57
C THR A 9 -0.12 5.93 4.00
N PRO A 10 0.65 5.53 5.03
CA PRO A 10 0.53 4.18 5.57
C PRO A 10 -0.89 3.82 6.00
N ALA A 11 -1.63 4.77 6.59
CA ALA A 11 -3.00 4.52 6.99
C ALA A 11 -3.90 4.23 5.79
N ASN A 12 -3.76 4.98 4.70
CA ASN A 12 -4.51 4.75 3.48
C ASN A 12 -4.13 3.43 2.83
N LEU A 13 -2.86 3.09 2.81
CA LEU A 13 -2.41 1.81 2.27
C LEU A 13 -2.98 0.64 3.06
N ARG A 14 -2.93 0.69 4.39
CA ARG A 14 -3.53 -0.35 5.22
C ARG A 14 -5.04 -0.46 4.98
N ALA A 15 -5.74 0.68 4.85
CA ALA A 15 -7.17 0.70 4.58
C ALA A 15 -7.51 0.08 3.21
N LEU A 16 -6.70 0.37 2.20
CA LEU A 16 -6.88 -0.21 0.86
C LEU A 16 -6.71 -1.73 0.89
N LEU A 17 -5.66 -2.22 1.54
CA LEU A 17 -5.40 -3.65 1.64
C LEU A 17 -6.53 -4.37 2.39
N ALA A 18 -6.99 -3.82 3.50
CA ALA A 18 -8.09 -4.38 4.27
C ALA A 18 -9.38 -4.42 3.46
N SER A 19 -9.70 -3.35 2.76
CA SER A 19 -10.89 -3.25 1.92
C SER A 19 -10.88 -4.26 0.77
N ALA A 20 -9.71 -4.51 0.19
CA ALA A 20 -9.55 -5.46 -0.91
C ALA A 20 -9.33 -6.91 -0.44
N GLY A 21 -9.16 -7.13 0.85
CA GLY A 21 -8.87 -8.45 1.39
C GLY A 21 -7.48 -8.96 1.02
N LEU A 22 -6.51 -8.05 0.85
CA LEU A 22 -5.17 -8.39 0.43
C LEU A 22 -4.19 -8.40 1.59
N THR A 23 -3.28 -9.39 1.58
CA THR A 23 -2.09 -9.36 2.42
C THR A 23 -1.05 -8.42 1.80
N GLN A 24 -0.04 -8.05 2.58
CA GLN A 24 1.06 -7.25 2.06
C GLN A 24 1.80 -7.98 0.93
N GLN A 25 2.01 -9.28 1.08
CA GLN A 25 2.67 -10.07 0.04
C GLN A 25 1.82 -10.15 -1.24
N ALA A 26 0.51 -10.32 -1.10
CA ALA A 26 -0.39 -10.34 -2.26
C ALA A 26 -0.37 -9.01 -3.02
N ALA A 27 -0.38 -7.89 -2.28
CA ALA A 27 -0.26 -6.56 -2.89
C ALA A 27 1.07 -6.39 -3.62
N ALA A 28 2.17 -6.84 -3.00
CA ALA A 28 3.49 -6.81 -3.62
C ALA A 28 3.51 -7.59 -4.94
N ASN A 29 2.90 -8.77 -4.95
CA ASN A 29 2.83 -9.60 -6.16
C ASN A 29 2.04 -8.91 -7.28
N LEU A 30 0.95 -8.21 -6.92
CA LEU A 30 0.12 -7.53 -7.92
C LEU A 30 0.88 -6.43 -8.67
N ILE A 31 1.78 -5.73 -8.01
CA ILE A 31 2.50 -4.61 -8.62
C ILE A 31 3.98 -4.90 -8.88
N GLY A 32 4.40 -6.16 -8.69
CA GLY A 32 5.73 -6.59 -9.06
C GLY A 32 6.86 -6.05 -8.17
N VAL A 33 6.60 -5.88 -6.88
CA VAL A 33 7.61 -5.47 -5.91
C VAL A 33 7.79 -6.54 -4.84
N ASP A 34 8.86 -6.40 -4.04
CA ASP A 34 9.16 -7.30 -2.94
C ASP A 34 8.19 -7.03 -1.77
N GLY A 35 7.77 -8.09 -1.07
CA GLY A 35 6.94 -7.97 0.13
C GLY A 35 7.58 -7.11 1.23
N ARG A 36 8.93 -7.12 1.34
CA ARG A 36 9.64 -6.22 2.26
C ARG A 36 9.39 -4.76 1.94
N THR A 37 9.30 -4.43 0.66
CA THR A 37 9.04 -3.06 0.21
C THR A 37 7.67 -2.60 0.68
N VAL A 38 6.65 -3.43 0.49
CA VAL A 38 5.30 -3.10 0.97
C VAL A 38 5.28 -2.96 2.49
N ARG A 39 5.98 -3.84 3.21
CA ARG A 39 6.09 -3.76 4.67
C ARG A 39 6.65 -2.42 5.14
N LYS A 40 7.67 -1.90 4.44
CA LYS A 40 8.26 -0.59 4.76
C LYS A 40 7.28 0.54 4.49
N TRP A 41 6.46 0.41 3.46
CA TRP A 41 5.45 1.43 3.11
C TRP A 41 4.32 1.48 4.13
N VAL A 42 3.92 0.34 4.72
CA VAL A 42 2.85 0.31 5.73
C VAL A 42 3.34 0.62 7.15
N ALA A 43 4.65 0.66 7.36
CA ALA A 43 5.22 0.99 8.67
C ALA A 43 4.86 2.42 9.06
N ASP A 44 4.75 2.68 10.37
CA ASP A 44 4.48 4.02 10.85
C ASP A 44 5.58 4.99 10.40
N VAL A 45 5.19 6.23 10.10
CA VAL A 45 6.13 7.24 9.60
C VAL A 45 7.25 7.55 10.60
N ASP A 46 7.00 7.30 11.89
CA ASP A 46 8.00 7.49 12.94
C ASP A 46 8.96 6.29 13.07
N SER A 47 8.68 5.20 12.38
CA SER A 47 9.52 4.01 12.44
C SER A 47 10.80 4.21 11.61
N ALA A 48 11.93 3.73 12.15
CA ALA A 48 13.21 3.78 11.44
C ALA A 48 13.17 2.96 10.14
N SER A 49 12.32 1.95 10.05
CA SER A 49 12.20 1.10 8.87
C SER A 49 11.23 1.65 7.81
N HIS A 50 10.50 2.72 8.13
CA HIS A 50 9.54 3.28 7.18
C HIS A 50 10.21 3.81 5.92
N ARG A 51 9.56 3.59 4.78
CA ARG A 51 9.89 4.22 3.50
C ARG A 51 8.59 4.69 2.87
N ASP A 52 8.62 5.87 2.28
CA ASP A 52 7.46 6.42 1.61
C ASP A 52 7.16 5.65 0.33
N MET A 53 5.88 5.33 0.13
CA MET A 53 5.43 4.71 -1.10
C MET A 53 5.50 5.73 -2.25
N PRO A 54 6.17 5.41 -3.36
CA PRO A 54 6.16 6.30 -4.52
C PRO A 54 4.74 6.46 -5.08
N LEU A 55 4.42 7.65 -5.57
CA LEU A 55 3.10 7.93 -6.12
C LEU A 55 2.73 6.99 -7.26
N HIS A 56 3.68 6.68 -8.16
CA HIS A 56 3.39 5.79 -9.29
C HIS A 56 3.02 4.38 -8.82
N ARG A 57 3.59 3.92 -7.70
CA ARG A 57 3.24 2.61 -7.13
C ARG A 57 1.86 2.63 -6.48
N TRP A 58 1.51 3.75 -5.82
CA TRP A 58 0.17 3.92 -5.25
C TRP A 58 -0.89 3.87 -6.36
N LEU A 59 -0.68 4.59 -7.44
CA LEU A 59 -1.59 4.61 -8.58
C LEU A 59 -1.69 3.23 -9.24
N GLN A 60 -0.56 2.53 -9.36
CA GLN A 60 -0.52 1.17 -9.91
C GLN A 60 -1.34 0.20 -9.04
N LEU A 61 -1.19 0.31 -7.72
CA LEU A 61 -1.94 -0.56 -6.79
C LEU A 61 -3.43 -0.26 -6.84
N LEU A 62 -3.83 1.02 -6.87
CA LEU A 62 -5.24 1.39 -7.01
C LEU A 62 -5.85 0.80 -8.28
N ALA A 63 -5.15 0.89 -9.40
CA ALA A 63 -5.60 0.33 -10.67
C ALA A 63 -5.73 -1.20 -10.60
N ALA A 64 -4.76 -1.87 -9.99
CA ALA A 64 -4.78 -3.33 -9.85
C ALA A 64 -5.94 -3.79 -8.96
N VAL A 65 -6.18 -3.10 -7.85
CA VAL A 65 -7.30 -3.41 -6.95
C VAL A 65 -8.64 -3.21 -7.64
N ALA A 66 -8.76 -2.21 -8.48
CA ALA A 66 -10.00 -1.92 -9.20
C ALA A 66 -10.39 -3.05 -10.18
N THR A 67 -9.46 -3.91 -10.55
CA THR A 67 -9.71 -5.04 -11.48
C THR A 67 -9.92 -6.38 -10.77
N LEU A 68 -9.85 -6.41 -9.47
CA LEU A 68 -10.05 -7.66 -8.70
C LEU A 68 -11.51 -8.09 -8.65
#